data_b42e7390c4c52b0045b409865e92b900
#
_entry.id   b42e7390c4c52b0045b409865e92b900
#
_cell.length_a   1.000
_cell.length_b   1.000
_cell.length_c   1.000
_cell.angle_alpha   90.00
_cell.angle_beta   90.00
_cell.angle_gamma   90.00
#
_symmetry.space_group_name_H-M   'P 1'
#
loop_
_entity.id
_entity.type
_entity.pdbx_description
1 polymer ?
#
loop_
_entity_poly.entity_id
_entity_poly.type
_entity_poly.pdbx_seq_one_letter_code
_entity_poly.pdbx_strand_id
1 'polypeptide(L)'
;MAKKVLIVVTNHTEIHGVKPTGIWLSEFAEAYMGFTNQGYETLVASPLGGQAPVDPGSVDGQTPQEILDAKKYLENTAKLNEVSAEGFDAIFLPGGHGTMYDLPDNQALQKLLRDFYEADKIVAAVCHGPAGLVGATLSSGQPLVAGKRVNAFTDREEADTTLDKHLPFLLESKLRDLGAIYVAAPNWTSHVEVDGNLITGQNPQSTVAVTQALIAKLG
;
A
#
# COMPACT_ATOMS: atom_id res chain seq x y z
N MET A 1 -23.61 -6.92 8.35
CA MET A 1 -22.40 -6.86 9.23
C MET A 1 -21.53 -5.71 8.74
N ALA A 2 -20.81 -5.03 9.60
CA ALA A 2 -19.87 -4.00 9.19
C ALA A 2 -18.78 -4.62 8.29
N LYS A 3 -18.37 -3.90 7.25
CA LYS A 3 -17.22 -4.31 6.42
C LYS A 3 -15.94 -4.22 7.21
N LYS A 4 -14.96 -5.06 6.89
CA LYS A 4 -13.65 -5.08 7.57
C LYS A 4 -12.51 -4.93 6.57
N VAL A 5 -11.61 -3.98 6.84
CA VAL A 5 -10.45 -3.70 6.01
C VAL A 5 -9.17 -3.95 6.79
N LEU A 6 -8.28 -4.77 6.22
CA LEU A 6 -6.92 -4.93 6.71
C LEU A 6 -6.04 -3.86 6.06
N ILE A 7 -5.37 -3.03 6.85
CA ILE A 7 -4.37 -2.07 6.37
C ILE A 7 -2.98 -2.61 6.73
N VAL A 8 -2.12 -2.80 5.73
CA VAL A 8 -0.76 -3.32 5.95
C VAL A 8 0.25 -2.22 5.75
N VAL A 9 1.04 -1.94 6.78
CA VAL A 9 2.08 -0.91 6.82
C VAL A 9 3.47 -1.53 6.97
N THR A 10 4.53 -0.73 6.75
CA THR A 10 5.92 -1.17 6.90
C THR A 10 6.44 -1.05 8.33
N ASN A 11 7.44 -1.85 8.69
CA ASN A 11 8.29 -1.62 9.87
C ASN A 11 9.68 -1.07 9.50
N HIS A 12 9.97 -0.90 8.21
CA HIS A 12 11.29 -0.49 7.76
C HIS A 12 11.53 1.01 8.00
N THR A 13 12.72 1.36 8.49
CA THR A 13 13.00 2.69 9.06
C THR A 13 14.01 3.53 8.30
N GLU A 14 14.69 2.96 7.28
CA GLU A 14 15.84 3.63 6.68
C GLU A 14 16.01 3.31 5.19
N ILE A 15 16.37 4.28 4.39
CA ILE A 15 16.80 4.09 2.99
C ILE A 15 18.33 3.94 3.00
N HIS A 16 18.83 2.71 3.15
CA HIS A 16 20.25 2.29 3.02
C HIS A 16 21.30 3.34 3.46
N GLY A 17 21.20 3.88 4.68
CA GLY A 17 22.14 4.88 5.21
C GLY A 17 22.00 6.29 4.62
N VAL A 18 20.97 6.53 3.81
CA VAL A 18 20.73 7.83 3.18
C VAL A 18 19.86 8.72 4.06
N LYS A 19 18.68 8.22 4.47
CA LYS A 19 17.75 8.96 5.32
C LYS A 19 16.75 8.04 6.02
N PRO A 20 16.14 8.51 7.13
CA PRO A 20 15.00 7.83 7.72
C PRO A 20 13.82 7.73 6.73
N THR A 21 13.03 6.65 6.86
CA THR A 21 11.80 6.44 6.10
C THR A 21 10.76 5.70 6.95
N GLY A 22 9.66 5.33 6.36
CA GLY A 22 8.56 4.61 6.97
C GLY A 22 7.34 4.66 6.09
N ILE A 23 6.16 4.67 6.72
CA ILE A 23 4.89 4.87 6.05
C ILE A 23 4.68 6.36 5.69
N TRP A 24 4.09 6.63 4.53
CA TRP A 24 3.67 7.99 4.19
C TRP A 24 2.38 8.32 4.93
N LEU A 25 2.45 9.24 5.90
CA LEU A 25 1.41 9.41 6.90
C LEU A 25 0.04 9.77 6.31
N SER A 26 -0.02 10.68 5.32
CA SER A 26 -1.30 11.07 4.72
C SER A 26 -1.98 9.90 4.00
N GLU A 27 -1.23 9.04 3.33
CA GLU A 27 -1.78 7.86 2.65
C GLU A 27 -2.42 6.88 3.63
N PHE A 28 -1.78 6.66 4.76
CA PHE A 28 -2.35 5.84 5.83
C PHE A 28 -3.58 6.51 6.45
N ALA A 29 -3.45 7.78 6.85
CA ALA A 29 -4.48 8.49 7.60
C ALA A 29 -5.76 8.71 6.77
N GLU A 30 -5.63 9.15 5.53
CA GLU A 30 -6.76 9.37 4.62
C GLU A 30 -7.53 8.07 4.36
N ALA A 31 -6.83 6.96 4.13
CA ALA A 31 -7.46 5.66 3.95
C ALA A 31 -8.14 5.18 5.24
N TYR A 32 -7.43 5.23 6.38
CA TYR A 32 -7.96 4.83 7.67
C TYR A 32 -9.24 5.60 8.01
N MET A 33 -9.20 6.93 7.91
CA MET A 33 -10.36 7.81 8.15
C MET A 33 -11.47 7.55 7.13
N GLY A 34 -11.13 7.36 5.86
CA GLY A 34 -12.09 7.05 4.81
C GLY A 34 -12.90 5.79 5.14
N PHE A 35 -12.25 4.72 5.58
CA PHE A 35 -12.92 3.47 5.96
C PHE A 35 -13.72 3.63 7.25
N THR A 36 -13.14 4.22 8.30
CA THR A 36 -13.83 4.37 9.59
C THR A 36 -15.03 5.31 9.52
N ASN A 37 -14.99 6.35 8.68
CA ASN A 37 -16.12 7.25 8.43
C ASN A 37 -17.29 6.55 7.72
N GLN A 38 -17.03 5.44 7.01
CA GLN A 38 -18.07 4.56 6.47
C GLN A 38 -18.60 3.54 7.50
N GLY A 39 -18.09 3.57 8.72
CA GLY A 39 -18.43 2.59 9.74
C GLY A 39 -17.76 1.23 9.55
N TYR A 40 -16.70 1.15 8.73
CA TYR A 40 -15.94 -0.08 8.55
C TYR A 40 -15.00 -0.33 9.74
N GLU A 41 -14.86 -1.59 10.11
CA GLU A 41 -13.83 -2.00 11.06
C GLU A 41 -12.47 -2.06 10.35
N THR A 42 -11.43 -1.53 10.98
CA THR A 42 -10.06 -1.56 10.43
C THR A 42 -9.12 -2.27 11.38
N LEU A 43 -8.24 -3.12 10.85
CA LEU A 43 -7.08 -3.65 11.56
C LEU A 43 -5.83 -3.14 10.86
N VAL A 44 -4.89 -2.58 11.61
CA VAL A 44 -3.58 -2.21 11.09
C VAL A 44 -2.57 -3.29 11.46
N ALA A 45 -1.86 -3.82 10.47
CA ALA A 45 -0.86 -4.84 10.65
C ALA A 45 0.46 -4.44 9.97
N SER A 46 1.56 -4.98 10.45
CA SER A 46 2.88 -4.80 9.86
C SER A 46 3.70 -6.10 9.95
N PRO A 47 4.78 -6.25 9.16
CA PRO A 47 5.59 -7.48 9.15
C PRO A 47 5.97 -8.00 10.53
N LEU A 48 6.41 -7.12 11.42
CA LEU A 48 6.89 -7.48 12.77
C LEU A 48 5.86 -7.22 13.87
N GLY A 49 4.77 -6.50 13.57
CA GLY A 49 3.85 -5.96 14.57
C GLY A 49 4.47 -4.79 15.35
N GLY A 50 3.76 -4.29 16.36
CA GLY A 50 4.22 -3.18 17.19
C GLY A 50 4.24 -1.85 16.45
N GLN A 51 5.22 -1.00 16.75
CA GLN A 51 5.29 0.34 16.17
C GLN A 51 5.69 0.31 14.70
N ALA A 52 4.91 0.97 13.84
CA ALA A 52 5.24 1.25 12.46
C ALA A 52 5.83 2.67 12.35
N PRO A 53 6.99 2.85 11.68
CA PRO A 53 7.62 4.15 11.54
C PRO A 53 6.88 5.03 10.54
N VAL A 54 6.86 6.34 10.81
CA VAL A 54 6.36 7.35 9.87
C VAL A 54 7.55 7.97 9.14
N ASP A 55 7.47 8.09 7.81
CA ASP A 55 8.48 8.81 7.03
C ASP A 55 8.49 10.29 7.44
N PRO A 56 9.61 10.83 7.93
CA PRO A 56 9.68 12.24 8.32
C PRO A 56 9.33 13.22 7.20
N GLY A 57 9.57 12.85 5.94
CA GLY A 57 9.25 13.67 4.78
C GLY A 57 7.75 13.78 4.51
N SER A 58 6.93 12.92 5.13
CA SER A 58 5.47 12.95 5.01
C SER A 58 4.77 13.90 6.00
N VAL A 59 5.55 14.58 6.84
CA VAL A 59 5.04 15.47 7.90
C VAL A 59 5.77 16.79 7.86
N ASP A 60 5.02 17.89 7.84
CA ASP A 60 5.55 19.25 7.90
C ASP A 60 4.69 20.13 8.82
N GLY A 61 5.03 21.42 8.90
CA GLY A 61 4.30 22.39 9.72
C GLY A 61 2.89 22.73 9.22
N GLN A 62 2.50 22.23 8.05
CA GLN A 62 1.17 22.42 7.45
C GLN A 62 0.31 21.16 7.46
N THR A 63 0.89 20.04 7.92
CA THR A 63 0.15 18.76 8.00
C THR A 63 -1.06 18.91 8.91
N PRO A 64 -2.30 18.61 8.42
CA PRO A 64 -3.52 18.74 9.20
C PRO A 64 -3.46 17.92 10.49
N GLN A 65 -4.06 18.45 11.58
CA GLN A 65 -4.04 17.79 12.88
C GLN A 65 -4.68 16.40 12.85
N GLU A 66 -5.75 16.22 12.07
CA GLU A 66 -6.41 14.92 11.88
C GLU A 66 -5.49 13.85 11.27
N ILE A 67 -4.60 14.26 10.37
CA ILE A 67 -3.57 13.38 9.80
C ILE A 67 -2.54 13.04 10.88
N LEU A 68 -2.09 14.03 11.65
CA LEU A 68 -1.14 13.82 12.75
C LEU A 68 -1.72 12.89 13.84
N ASP A 69 -2.99 13.03 14.17
CA ASP A 69 -3.69 12.22 15.18
C ASP A 69 -3.78 10.73 14.77
N ALA A 70 -3.70 10.43 13.48
CA ALA A 70 -3.70 9.06 12.99
C ALA A 70 -2.44 8.27 13.38
N LYS A 71 -1.34 8.93 13.77
CA LYS A 71 -0.10 8.27 14.25
C LYS A 71 -0.35 7.27 15.38
N LYS A 72 -1.32 7.54 16.25
CA LYS A 72 -1.68 6.64 17.35
C LYS A 72 -2.05 5.22 16.91
N TYR A 73 -2.59 5.06 15.69
CA TYR A 73 -2.96 3.76 15.15
C TYR A 73 -1.77 2.99 14.57
N LEU A 74 -0.60 3.64 14.46
CA LEU A 74 0.66 3.05 14.04
C LEU A 74 1.55 2.61 15.23
N GLU A 75 1.17 2.93 16.46
CA GLU A 75 1.97 2.63 17.65
C GLU A 75 1.96 1.14 18.03
N ASN A 76 0.86 0.43 17.71
CA ASN A 76 0.70 -0.98 18.09
C ASN A 76 -0.04 -1.75 16.99
N THR A 77 0.64 -2.06 15.92
CA THR A 77 0.11 -2.84 14.80
C THR A 77 0.10 -4.32 15.12
N ALA A 78 -0.83 -5.07 14.51
CA ALA A 78 -0.84 -6.53 14.60
C ALA A 78 0.35 -7.12 13.83
N LYS A 79 0.86 -8.27 14.27
CA LYS A 79 1.91 -8.98 13.55
C LYS A 79 1.32 -9.72 12.36
N LEU A 80 1.84 -9.46 11.17
CA LEU A 80 1.22 -9.88 9.91
C LEU A 80 1.07 -11.41 9.78
N ASN A 81 2.01 -12.19 10.32
CA ASN A 81 1.93 -13.67 10.29
C ASN A 81 0.86 -14.27 11.25
N GLU A 82 0.23 -13.43 12.09
CA GLU A 82 -0.86 -13.82 12.98
C GLU A 82 -2.24 -13.43 12.39
N VAL A 83 -2.26 -12.77 11.23
CA VAL A 83 -3.47 -12.33 10.54
C VAL A 83 -3.85 -13.33 9.44
N SER A 84 -5.14 -13.62 9.32
CA SER A 84 -5.70 -14.39 8.20
C SER A 84 -6.61 -13.50 7.35
N ALA A 85 -6.83 -13.87 6.09
CA ALA A 85 -7.79 -13.17 5.23
C ALA A 85 -9.25 -13.41 5.62
N GLU A 86 -9.52 -14.38 6.51
CA GLU A 86 -10.85 -14.70 6.98
C GLU A 86 -11.43 -13.53 7.80
N GLY A 87 -12.69 -13.19 7.55
CA GLY A 87 -13.39 -12.11 8.25
C GLY A 87 -13.08 -10.70 7.73
N PHE A 88 -12.15 -10.53 6.78
CA PHE A 88 -11.94 -9.26 6.09
C PHE A 88 -12.58 -9.26 4.70
N ASP A 89 -13.01 -8.09 4.24
CA ASP A 89 -13.58 -7.85 2.91
C ASP A 89 -12.55 -7.27 1.94
N ALA A 90 -11.53 -6.57 2.45
CA ALA A 90 -10.49 -5.93 1.66
C ALA A 90 -9.16 -5.86 2.40
N ILE A 91 -8.06 -5.75 1.62
CA ILE A 91 -6.73 -5.40 2.09
C ILE A 91 -6.27 -4.12 1.39
N PHE A 92 -5.66 -3.20 2.14
CA PHE A 92 -5.14 -1.92 1.64
C PHE A 92 -3.69 -1.73 2.06
N LEU A 93 -2.83 -1.38 1.09
CA LEU A 93 -1.41 -1.14 1.29
C LEU A 93 -1.09 0.34 0.99
N PRO A 94 -1.02 1.23 2.00
CA PRO A 94 -0.46 2.56 1.81
C PRO A 94 1.04 2.48 1.52
N GLY A 95 1.59 3.53 0.94
CA GLY A 95 3.01 3.56 0.57
C GLY A 95 3.90 4.26 1.59
N GLY A 96 4.92 4.87 1.07
CA GLY A 96 6.14 5.29 1.76
C GLY A 96 7.29 4.38 1.38
N HIS A 97 8.51 4.90 1.26
CA HIS A 97 9.66 4.15 0.74
C HIS A 97 10.02 2.92 1.59
N GLY A 98 9.66 2.90 2.88
CA GLY A 98 9.88 1.74 3.75
C GLY A 98 9.27 0.45 3.20
N THR A 99 8.12 0.54 2.53
CA THR A 99 7.41 -0.61 1.94
C THR A 99 8.23 -1.35 0.87
N MET A 100 9.18 -0.66 0.22
CA MET A 100 10.07 -1.22 -0.80
C MET A 100 11.05 -2.27 -0.25
N TYR A 101 11.27 -2.28 1.07
CA TYR A 101 12.29 -3.10 1.72
C TYR A 101 11.75 -4.33 2.43
N ASP A 102 10.59 -4.23 3.06
CA ASP A 102 10.07 -5.31 3.92
C ASP A 102 8.76 -5.96 3.42
N LEU A 103 8.09 -5.39 2.42
CA LEU A 103 6.87 -5.98 1.89
C LEU A 103 7.09 -6.96 0.72
N PRO A 104 8.00 -6.71 -0.26
CA PRO A 104 8.12 -7.57 -1.45
C PRO A 104 8.38 -9.04 -1.14
N ASP A 105 9.28 -9.32 -0.20
CA ASP A 105 9.71 -10.68 0.15
C ASP A 105 8.98 -11.26 1.37
N ASN A 106 7.97 -10.56 1.90
CA ASN A 106 7.23 -10.99 3.08
C ASN A 106 6.24 -12.12 2.72
N GLN A 107 6.58 -13.35 3.13
CA GLN A 107 5.78 -14.53 2.80
C GLN A 107 4.36 -14.50 3.40
N ALA A 108 4.18 -13.90 4.58
CA ALA A 108 2.86 -13.76 5.19
C ALA A 108 1.98 -12.81 4.36
N LEU A 109 2.55 -11.69 3.89
CA LEU A 109 1.84 -10.77 3.00
C LEU A 109 1.51 -11.42 1.65
N GLN A 110 2.46 -12.11 1.04
CA GLN A 110 2.25 -12.82 -0.23
C GLN A 110 1.10 -13.82 -0.14
N LYS A 111 1.05 -14.58 0.98
CA LYS A 111 -0.05 -15.49 1.25
C LYS A 111 -1.37 -14.76 1.41
N LEU A 112 -1.41 -13.69 2.21
CA LEU A 112 -2.63 -12.89 2.42
C LEU A 112 -3.14 -12.31 1.10
N LEU A 113 -2.28 -11.68 0.29
CA LEU A 113 -2.66 -11.10 -1.00
C LEU A 113 -3.27 -12.14 -1.94
N ARG A 114 -2.68 -13.33 -2.02
CA ARG A 114 -3.25 -14.45 -2.76
C ARG A 114 -4.62 -14.86 -2.21
N ASP A 115 -4.72 -15.07 -0.89
CA ASP A 115 -5.95 -15.52 -0.25
C ASP A 115 -7.08 -14.49 -0.44
N PHE A 116 -6.79 -13.18 -0.34
CA PHE A 116 -7.75 -12.13 -0.64
C PHE A 116 -8.18 -12.16 -2.10
N TYR A 117 -7.22 -12.17 -3.01
CA TYR A 117 -7.51 -12.06 -4.44
C TYR A 117 -8.27 -13.27 -4.98
N GLU A 118 -7.87 -14.50 -4.60
CA GLU A 118 -8.52 -15.73 -5.05
C GLU A 118 -9.87 -15.98 -4.38
N ALA A 119 -10.17 -15.30 -3.26
CA ALA A 119 -11.47 -15.28 -2.63
C ALA A 119 -12.40 -14.14 -3.14
N ASP A 120 -12.06 -13.52 -4.29
CA ASP A 120 -12.78 -12.37 -4.87
C ASP A 120 -12.90 -11.16 -3.93
N LYS A 121 -12.01 -11.04 -2.95
CA LYS A 121 -11.91 -9.87 -2.07
C LYS A 121 -11.03 -8.79 -2.68
N ILE A 122 -11.21 -7.55 -2.22
CA ILE A 122 -10.51 -6.41 -2.80
C ILE A 122 -9.06 -6.36 -2.30
N VAL A 123 -8.13 -6.18 -3.24
CA VAL A 123 -6.73 -5.85 -2.99
C VAL A 123 -6.49 -4.44 -3.50
N ALA A 124 -6.11 -3.52 -2.62
CA ALA A 124 -5.82 -2.14 -2.98
C ALA A 124 -4.45 -1.70 -2.50
N ALA A 125 -3.78 -0.86 -3.28
CA ALA A 125 -2.46 -0.32 -2.93
C ALA A 125 -2.24 1.05 -3.57
N VAL A 126 -1.42 1.92 -2.95
CA VAL A 126 -1.14 3.26 -3.47
C VAL A 126 0.32 3.63 -3.31
N CYS A 127 0.84 4.45 -4.22
CA CYS A 127 2.21 5.01 -4.19
C CYS A 127 3.27 3.89 -4.22
N HIS A 128 4.04 3.69 -3.15
CA HIS A 128 4.98 2.57 -3.00
C HIS A 128 4.32 1.31 -2.39
N GLY A 129 3.06 1.37 -1.93
CA GLY A 129 2.32 0.21 -1.42
C GLY A 129 2.28 -0.99 -2.38
N PRO A 130 2.16 -0.79 -3.73
CA PRO A 130 2.25 -1.88 -4.69
C PRO A 130 3.56 -2.68 -4.67
N ALA A 131 4.61 -2.24 -3.95
CA ALA A 131 5.80 -3.06 -3.68
C ALA A 131 5.43 -4.40 -3.02
N GLY A 132 4.38 -4.41 -2.19
CA GLY A 132 3.85 -5.65 -1.61
C GLY A 132 3.31 -6.64 -2.65
N LEU A 133 2.90 -6.17 -3.82
CA LEU A 133 2.41 -7.02 -4.92
C LEU A 133 3.54 -7.72 -5.68
N VAL A 134 4.78 -7.24 -5.56
CA VAL A 134 5.93 -7.71 -6.34
C VAL A 134 6.21 -9.21 -6.12
N GLY A 135 6.13 -9.68 -4.88
CA GLY A 135 6.34 -11.10 -4.55
C GLY A 135 5.07 -11.95 -4.57
N ALA A 136 3.90 -11.33 -4.75
CA ALA A 136 2.63 -12.05 -4.68
C ALA A 136 2.39 -12.91 -5.92
N THR A 137 2.21 -14.21 -5.71
CA THR A 137 1.89 -15.19 -6.75
C THR A 137 0.57 -15.90 -6.44
N LEU A 138 -0.23 -16.14 -7.47
CA LEU A 138 -1.46 -16.91 -7.39
C LEU A 138 -1.16 -18.41 -7.23
N SER A 139 -2.16 -19.21 -6.88
CA SER A 139 -2.06 -20.67 -6.79
C SER A 139 -1.64 -21.31 -8.12
N SER A 140 -1.88 -20.63 -9.24
CA SER A 140 -1.39 -21.03 -10.57
C SER A 140 0.13 -20.87 -10.76
N GLY A 141 0.82 -20.20 -9.81
CA GLY A 141 2.24 -19.83 -9.93
C GLY A 141 2.51 -18.54 -10.72
N GLN A 142 1.47 -17.90 -11.23
CA GLN A 142 1.63 -16.61 -11.95
C GLN A 142 1.70 -15.44 -10.97
N PRO A 143 2.48 -14.39 -11.27
CA PRO A 143 2.42 -13.15 -10.50
C PRO A 143 0.99 -12.60 -10.46
N LEU A 144 0.55 -12.10 -9.29
CA LEU A 144 -0.79 -11.54 -9.12
C LEU A 144 -1.07 -10.41 -10.11
N VAL A 145 -0.06 -9.61 -10.43
CA VAL A 145 -0.16 -8.45 -11.31
C VAL A 145 -0.07 -8.80 -12.80
N ALA A 146 0.28 -10.04 -13.17
CA ALA A 146 0.47 -10.42 -14.58
C ALA A 146 -0.83 -10.25 -15.39
N GLY A 147 -0.75 -9.47 -16.48
CA GLY A 147 -1.88 -9.15 -17.36
C GLY A 147 -2.89 -8.17 -16.75
N LYS A 148 -2.63 -7.62 -15.55
CA LYS A 148 -3.51 -6.65 -14.88
C LYS A 148 -3.09 -5.22 -15.18
N ARG A 149 -4.11 -4.35 -15.34
CA ARG A 149 -3.89 -2.91 -15.40
C ARG A 149 -3.59 -2.41 -14.00
N VAL A 150 -2.41 -1.84 -13.83
CA VAL A 150 -1.94 -1.32 -12.54
C VAL A 150 -1.20 -0.01 -12.72
N ASN A 151 -1.08 0.74 -11.63
CA ASN A 151 -0.11 1.80 -11.47
C ASN A 151 0.54 1.73 -10.07
N ALA A 152 1.54 2.54 -9.89
CA ALA A 152 2.27 2.72 -8.64
C ALA A 152 3.09 4.00 -8.76
N PHE A 153 3.92 4.33 -7.79
CA PHE A 153 4.88 5.39 -7.90
C PHE A 153 5.78 5.15 -9.12
N THR A 154 5.82 6.11 -10.04
CA THR A 154 6.48 5.93 -11.34
C THR A 154 8.00 6.09 -11.21
N ASP A 155 8.75 5.50 -12.15
CA ASP A 155 10.20 5.68 -12.22
C ASP A 155 10.57 7.17 -12.43
N ARG A 156 9.69 7.96 -13.06
CA ARG A 156 9.87 9.42 -13.22
C ARG A 156 9.65 10.17 -11.93
N GLU A 157 8.60 9.84 -11.17
CA GLU A 157 8.38 10.41 -9.85
C GLU A 157 9.53 10.05 -8.91
N GLU A 158 10.05 8.82 -9.00
CA GLU A 158 11.21 8.40 -8.20
C GLU A 158 12.47 9.20 -8.54
N ALA A 159 12.71 9.47 -9.81
CA ALA A 159 13.83 10.34 -10.24
C ALA A 159 13.68 11.76 -9.68
N ASP A 160 12.46 12.30 -9.60
CA ASP A 160 12.19 13.61 -8.98
C ASP A 160 12.52 13.63 -7.48
N THR A 161 12.40 12.49 -6.78
CA THR A 161 12.81 12.37 -5.36
C THR A 161 14.30 12.29 -5.17
N THR A 162 15.08 12.00 -6.21
CA THR A 162 16.53 11.72 -6.18
C THR A 162 16.92 10.45 -5.42
N LEU A 163 15.95 9.56 -5.14
CA LEU A 163 16.16 8.31 -4.40
C LEU A 163 16.29 7.08 -5.30
N ASP A 164 16.10 7.24 -6.61
CA ASP A 164 16.08 6.17 -7.61
C ASP A 164 17.27 5.21 -7.53
N LYS A 165 18.45 5.72 -7.13
CA LYS A 165 19.71 4.94 -7.00
C LYS A 165 19.88 4.25 -5.65
N HIS A 166 19.01 4.52 -4.70
CA HIS A 166 19.12 4.06 -3.31
C HIS A 166 18.08 2.99 -2.96
N LEU A 167 17.14 2.72 -3.87
CA LEU A 167 16.09 1.72 -3.69
C LEU A 167 16.56 0.35 -4.18
N PRO A 168 15.99 -0.75 -3.65
CA PRO A 168 16.33 -2.09 -4.09
C PRO A 168 15.94 -2.35 -5.57
N PHE A 169 14.95 -1.65 -6.08
CA PHE A 169 14.48 -1.67 -7.47
C PHE A 169 13.59 -0.45 -7.74
N LEU A 170 13.36 -0.14 -9.02
CA LEU A 170 12.35 0.82 -9.46
C LEU A 170 11.00 0.12 -9.59
N LEU A 171 9.98 0.64 -8.92
CA LEU A 171 8.71 -0.07 -8.74
C LEU A 171 7.92 -0.23 -10.04
N GLU A 172 7.80 0.83 -10.86
CA GLU A 172 7.18 0.75 -12.18
C GLU A 172 7.86 -0.31 -13.05
N SER A 173 9.19 -0.22 -13.18
CA SER A 173 9.98 -1.17 -13.96
C SER A 173 9.75 -2.60 -13.47
N LYS A 174 9.75 -2.82 -12.17
CA LYS A 174 9.56 -4.15 -11.57
C LYS A 174 8.17 -4.72 -11.84
N LEU A 175 7.12 -3.91 -11.76
CA LEU A 175 5.74 -4.35 -12.06
C LEU A 175 5.59 -4.70 -13.54
N ARG A 176 6.22 -3.94 -14.45
CA ARG A 176 6.27 -4.26 -15.90
C ARG A 176 6.97 -5.59 -16.16
N ASP A 177 8.10 -5.84 -15.50
CA ASP A 177 8.86 -7.10 -15.63
C ASP A 177 8.04 -8.32 -15.16
N LEU A 178 7.12 -8.13 -14.21
CA LEU A 178 6.18 -9.15 -13.74
C LEU A 178 4.97 -9.34 -14.67
N GLY A 179 4.94 -8.65 -15.82
CA GLY A 179 3.90 -8.79 -16.82
C GLY A 179 2.67 -7.92 -16.60
N ALA A 180 2.74 -6.92 -15.70
CA ALA A 180 1.64 -5.97 -15.52
C ALA A 180 1.47 -5.05 -16.74
N ILE A 181 0.23 -4.69 -17.04
CA ILE A 181 -0.12 -3.62 -17.97
C ILE A 181 -0.07 -2.30 -17.19
N TYR A 182 1.10 -1.72 -17.12
CA TYR A 182 1.31 -0.52 -16.32
C TYR A 182 0.80 0.74 -17.02
N VAL A 183 -0.03 1.51 -16.33
CA VAL A 183 -0.66 2.74 -16.86
C VAL A 183 -0.26 3.92 -15.99
N ALA A 184 0.54 4.83 -16.54
CA ALA A 184 1.00 6.02 -15.86
C ALA A 184 0.22 7.27 -16.32
N ALA A 185 -0.04 8.18 -15.39
CA ALA A 185 -0.46 9.56 -15.63
C ALA A 185 0.75 10.52 -15.46
N PRO A 186 0.62 11.82 -15.75
CA PRO A 186 1.65 12.79 -15.41
C PRO A 186 2.03 12.75 -13.94
N ASN A 187 3.32 13.01 -13.64
CA ASN A 187 3.84 13.03 -12.27
C ASN A 187 2.98 13.88 -11.34
N TRP A 188 2.82 13.44 -10.10
CA TRP A 188 2.13 14.14 -9.01
C TRP A 188 0.65 14.45 -9.27
N THR A 189 0.03 13.77 -10.23
CA THR A 189 -1.42 13.84 -10.48
C THR A 189 -2.13 12.59 -9.94
N SER A 190 -3.34 12.77 -9.43
CA SER A 190 -4.15 11.63 -8.96
C SER A 190 -4.51 10.72 -10.14
N HIS A 191 -4.17 9.44 -10.02
CA HIS A 191 -4.51 8.43 -11.01
C HIS A 191 -4.75 7.06 -10.36
N VAL A 192 -5.87 6.43 -10.71
CA VAL A 192 -6.30 5.14 -10.16
C VAL A 192 -6.57 4.17 -11.31
N GLU A 193 -6.08 2.96 -11.18
CA GLU A 193 -6.45 1.83 -12.03
C GLU A 193 -7.29 0.82 -11.23
N VAL A 194 -8.34 0.31 -11.87
CA VAL A 194 -9.23 -0.73 -11.32
C VAL A 194 -9.29 -1.87 -12.32
N ASP A 195 -8.77 -3.03 -11.95
CA ASP A 195 -8.82 -4.25 -12.76
C ASP A 195 -9.41 -5.39 -11.92
N GLY A 196 -10.69 -5.67 -12.14
CA GLY A 196 -11.41 -6.61 -11.30
C GLY A 196 -11.38 -6.18 -9.83
N ASN A 197 -10.84 -7.00 -8.95
CA ASN A 197 -10.71 -6.73 -7.53
C ASN A 197 -9.35 -6.12 -7.12
N LEU A 198 -8.51 -5.81 -8.11
CA LEU A 198 -7.24 -5.09 -7.87
C LEU A 198 -7.45 -3.59 -8.14
N ILE A 199 -7.12 -2.77 -7.15
CA ILE A 199 -7.21 -1.30 -7.22
C ILE A 199 -5.84 -0.74 -6.89
N THR A 200 -5.27 0.09 -7.77
CA THR A 200 -3.97 0.71 -7.52
C THR A 200 -4.01 2.21 -7.77
N GLY A 201 -3.21 2.96 -7.03
CA GLY A 201 -3.03 4.40 -7.17
C GLY A 201 -1.57 4.79 -7.33
N GLN A 202 -1.31 5.80 -8.15
CA GLN A 202 0.05 6.12 -8.60
C GLN A 202 0.92 6.73 -7.50
N ASN A 203 0.38 7.63 -6.68
CA ASN A 203 1.13 8.53 -5.82
C ASN A 203 0.28 8.96 -4.61
N PRO A 204 0.82 9.75 -3.67
CA PRO A 204 0.06 10.24 -2.52
C PRO A 204 -1.25 10.95 -2.90
N GLN A 205 -1.25 11.70 -4.01
CA GLN A 205 -2.43 12.40 -4.52
C GLN A 205 -3.59 11.47 -4.92
N SER A 206 -3.28 10.19 -5.13
CA SER A 206 -4.25 9.17 -5.53
C SER A 206 -4.97 8.52 -4.36
N THR A 207 -4.52 8.73 -3.11
CA THR A 207 -4.97 7.97 -1.93
C THR A 207 -6.47 8.05 -1.70
N VAL A 208 -7.02 9.27 -1.71
CA VAL A 208 -8.47 9.48 -1.51
C VAL A 208 -9.27 8.77 -2.60
N ALA A 209 -8.82 8.86 -3.86
CA ALA A 209 -9.51 8.24 -4.98
C ALA A 209 -9.45 6.69 -4.93
N VAL A 210 -8.32 6.09 -4.54
CA VAL A 210 -8.20 4.64 -4.30
C VAL A 210 -9.13 4.19 -3.17
N THR A 211 -9.14 4.94 -2.07
CA THR A 211 -10.01 4.68 -0.91
C THR A 211 -11.49 4.71 -1.32
N GLN A 212 -11.89 5.73 -2.08
CA GLN A 212 -13.27 5.85 -2.59
C GLN A 212 -13.63 4.73 -3.56
N ALA A 213 -12.72 4.33 -4.45
CA ALA A 213 -12.92 3.21 -5.37
C ALA A 213 -13.12 1.88 -4.60
N LEU A 214 -12.35 1.66 -3.53
CA LEU A 214 -12.50 0.49 -2.66
C LEU A 214 -13.86 0.53 -1.94
N ILE A 215 -14.24 1.65 -1.34
CA ILE A 215 -15.53 1.84 -0.66
C ILE A 215 -16.69 1.59 -1.61
N ALA A 216 -16.66 2.19 -2.80
CA ALA A 216 -17.70 2.01 -3.81
C ALA A 216 -17.84 0.54 -4.24
N LYS A 217 -16.75 -0.21 -4.24
CA LYS A 217 -16.74 -1.63 -4.62
C LYS A 217 -17.24 -2.54 -3.49
N LEU A 218 -17.11 -2.13 -2.25
CA LEU A 218 -17.63 -2.85 -1.08
C LEU A 218 -19.14 -2.64 -0.87
N GLY A 219 -19.70 -1.55 -1.36
CA GLY A 219 -21.13 -1.21 -1.26
C GLY A 219 -21.48 -0.53 0.04
#